data_87fe73e68e435e95512f79643426d6f3
#
_entry.id   87fe73e68e435e95512f79643426d6f3
#
_cell.length_a   1.000
_cell.length_b   1.000
_cell.length_c   1.000
_cell.angle_alpha   90.00
_cell.angle_beta   90.00
_cell.angle_gamma   90.00
#
_symmetry.space_group_name_H-M   'P 1'
#
loop_
_entity.id
_entity.type
_entity.pdbx_description
1 polymer ?
#
loop_
_entity_poly.entity_id
_entity_poly.type
_entity_poly.pdbx_seq_one_letter_code
_entity_poly.pdbx_strand_id
1 'polypeptide(L)'
;MENFKVIIVEDVPLELKGTEGIFRNEIPEAHIIGTAENEVAYWKLMKAELPDLVLLDLGLGGSTTIGVEICRQTKELYPNLKVLIFTGELLNEKLWVDVLDAGADGICLKSGELLTRGDVSS
;
A
#
# COMPACT_ATOMS: atom_id res chain seq x y z
N MET A 1 9.05 8.56 -18.70
CA MET A 1 8.48 8.73 -17.34
C MET A 1 9.58 8.87 -16.32
N GLU A 2 9.42 9.81 -15.42
CA GLU A 2 10.41 10.03 -14.37
C GLU A 2 10.46 8.89 -13.37
N ASN A 3 11.63 8.67 -12.81
CA ASN A 3 11.79 7.67 -11.75
C ASN A 3 11.09 8.11 -10.48
N PHE A 4 10.56 7.15 -9.73
CA PHE A 4 9.92 7.44 -8.46
C PHE A 4 10.27 6.37 -7.42
N LYS A 5 10.19 6.75 -6.16
CA LYS A 5 10.59 5.91 -5.03
C LYS A 5 9.37 5.24 -4.41
N VAL A 6 9.51 3.96 -4.06
CA VAL A 6 8.42 3.15 -3.53
C VAL A 6 8.86 2.48 -2.23
N ILE A 7 7.98 2.50 -1.22
CA ILE A 7 8.09 1.64 -0.05
C ILE A 7 6.95 0.63 -0.13
N ILE A 8 7.26 -0.64 0.07
CA ILE A 8 6.27 -1.71 0.08
C ILE A 8 6.09 -2.21 1.51
N VAL A 9 4.85 -2.26 1.98
CA VAL A 9 4.52 -2.76 3.32
C VAL A 9 3.73 -4.05 3.16
N GLU A 10 4.34 -5.18 3.49
CA GLU A 10 3.79 -6.51 3.29
C GLU A 10 4.43 -7.49 4.27
N ASP A 11 3.61 -8.22 5.02
CA ASP A 11 4.11 -9.15 6.03
C ASP A 11 4.29 -10.60 5.56
N VAL A 12 3.81 -10.94 4.36
CA VAL A 12 3.96 -12.28 3.79
C VAL A 12 5.15 -12.30 2.83
N PRO A 13 6.27 -12.98 3.18
CA PRO A 13 7.49 -12.93 2.37
C PRO A 13 7.31 -13.35 0.91
N LEU A 14 6.49 -14.35 0.65
CA LEU A 14 6.25 -14.81 -0.71
C LEU A 14 5.51 -13.77 -1.54
N GLU A 15 4.50 -13.12 -0.94
CA GLU A 15 3.76 -12.06 -1.62
C GLU A 15 4.63 -10.84 -1.85
N LEU A 16 5.49 -10.52 -0.88
CA LEU A 16 6.45 -9.42 -1.04
C LEU A 16 7.38 -9.66 -2.22
N LYS A 17 7.94 -10.86 -2.32
CA LYS A 17 8.82 -11.21 -3.44
C LYS A 17 8.11 -11.11 -4.78
N GLY A 18 6.85 -11.54 -4.84
CA GLY A 18 6.05 -11.42 -6.04
C GLY A 18 5.84 -9.98 -6.46
N THR A 19 5.52 -9.12 -5.50
CA THR A 19 5.32 -7.70 -5.74
C THR A 19 6.61 -7.02 -6.19
N GLU A 20 7.72 -7.30 -5.50
CA GLU A 20 9.02 -6.77 -5.89
C GLU A 20 9.39 -7.18 -7.31
N GLY A 21 9.12 -8.42 -7.68
CA GLY A 21 9.37 -8.93 -9.02
C GLY A 21 8.57 -8.19 -10.09
N ILE A 22 7.30 -7.90 -9.81
CA ILE A 22 6.45 -7.15 -10.73
C ILE A 22 7.02 -5.74 -10.96
N PHE A 23 7.37 -5.05 -9.88
CA PHE A 23 7.96 -3.72 -10.01
C PHE A 23 9.26 -3.76 -10.81
N ARG A 24 10.14 -4.70 -10.49
CA ARG A 24 11.43 -4.81 -11.16
C ARG A 24 11.31 -5.12 -12.64
N ASN A 25 10.37 -5.99 -13.02
CA ASN A 25 10.24 -6.45 -14.39
C ASN A 25 9.31 -5.60 -15.26
N GLU A 26 8.27 -5.02 -14.63
CA GLU A 26 7.21 -4.34 -15.37
C GLU A 26 7.26 -2.82 -15.24
N ILE A 27 7.87 -2.30 -14.16
CA ILE A 27 7.88 -0.87 -13.87
C ILE A 27 9.31 -0.44 -13.53
N PRO A 28 10.18 -0.35 -14.56
CA PRO A 28 11.60 -0.04 -14.31
C PRO A 28 11.85 1.35 -13.73
N GLU A 29 10.92 2.30 -13.88
CA GLU A 29 11.04 3.63 -13.29
C GLU A 29 10.75 3.64 -11.79
N ALA A 30 10.17 2.57 -11.23
CA ALA A 30 9.92 2.45 -9.80
C ALA A 30 11.14 1.93 -9.07
N HIS A 31 11.64 2.70 -8.11
CA HIS A 31 12.78 2.30 -7.29
C HIS A 31 12.29 1.95 -5.89
N ILE A 32 12.37 0.69 -5.53
CA ILE A 32 11.99 0.22 -4.19
C ILE A 32 13.10 0.62 -3.24
N ILE A 33 12.83 1.62 -2.38
CA ILE A 33 13.83 2.12 -1.42
C ILE A 33 13.75 1.39 -0.09
N GLY A 34 12.71 0.59 0.13
CA GLY A 34 12.60 -0.21 1.34
C GLY A 34 11.34 -1.05 1.35
N THR A 35 11.39 -2.11 2.15
CA THR A 35 10.24 -2.97 2.39
C THR A 35 10.06 -3.12 3.90
N ALA A 36 8.82 -3.17 4.36
CA ALA A 36 8.50 -3.30 5.77
C ALA A 36 7.49 -4.41 5.98
N GLU A 37 7.72 -5.25 6.99
CA GLU A 37 6.81 -6.33 7.33
C GLU A 37 5.86 -5.97 8.47
N ASN A 38 6.06 -4.81 9.09
CA ASN A 38 5.21 -4.34 10.19
C ASN A 38 5.29 -2.82 10.30
N GLU A 39 4.46 -2.29 11.19
CA GLU A 39 4.35 -0.84 11.39
C GLU A 39 5.65 -0.21 11.88
N VAL A 40 6.33 -0.86 12.81
CA VAL A 40 7.59 -0.32 13.36
C VAL A 40 8.64 -0.18 12.27
N ALA A 41 8.80 -1.20 11.44
CA ALA A 41 9.75 -1.17 10.32
C ALA A 41 9.37 -0.09 9.31
N TYR A 42 8.08 0.07 9.05
CA TYR A 42 7.57 1.08 8.14
C TYR A 42 7.99 2.49 8.58
N TRP A 43 7.74 2.84 9.83
CA TRP A 43 8.07 4.19 10.30
C TRP A 43 9.57 4.44 10.35
N LYS A 44 10.37 3.40 10.58
CA LYS A 44 11.84 3.53 10.49
C LYS A 44 12.27 3.89 9.07
N LEU A 45 11.69 3.25 8.07
CA LEU A 45 11.99 3.56 6.68
C LEU A 45 11.58 4.99 6.32
N MET A 46 10.40 5.41 6.77
CA MET A 46 9.89 6.75 6.51
C MET A 46 10.78 7.84 7.11
N LYS A 47 11.41 7.57 8.26
CA LYS A 47 12.35 8.50 8.87
C LYS A 47 13.64 8.61 8.09
N ALA A 48 14.07 7.51 7.46
CA ALA A 48 15.33 7.50 6.74
C ALA A 48 15.22 8.21 5.39
N GLU A 49 14.15 7.92 4.64
CA GLU A 49 13.93 8.52 3.33
C GLU A 49 12.44 8.43 2.96
N LEU A 50 11.85 9.54 2.55
CA LEU A 50 10.45 9.54 2.13
C LEU A 50 10.31 9.03 0.70
N PRO A 51 9.35 8.15 0.44
CA PRO A 51 9.06 7.69 -0.91
C PRO A 51 8.09 8.66 -1.61
N ASP A 52 7.86 8.40 -2.88
CA ASP A 52 6.78 9.05 -3.64
C ASP A 52 5.48 8.25 -3.51
N LEU A 53 5.61 6.94 -3.35
CA LEU A 53 4.48 6.02 -3.28
C LEU A 53 4.70 4.99 -2.17
N VAL A 54 3.67 4.74 -1.39
CA VAL A 54 3.63 3.62 -0.45
C VAL A 54 2.62 2.61 -0.97
N LEU A 55 3.07 1.38 -1.18
CA LEU A 55 2.19 0.26 -1.51
C LEU A 55 1.93 -0.50 -0.21
N LEU A 56 0.70 -0.46 0.27
CA LEU A 56 0.34 -0.91 1.61
C LEU A 56 -0.63 -2.07 1.57
N ASP A 57 -0.20 -3.22 2.10
CA ASP A 57 -1.08 -4.37 2.27
C ASP A 57 -2.13 -4.06 3.34
N LEU A 58 -3.39 -4.15 2.94
CA LEU A 58 -4.49 -3.86 3.86
C LEU A 58 -4.56 -4.87 5.00
N GLY A 59 -4.24 -6.14 4.72
CA GLY A 59 -4.30 -7.21 5.71
C GLY A 59 -3.09 -7.36 6.60
N LEU A 60 -2.26 -6.34 6.69
CA LEU A 60 -1.03 -6.37 7.47
C LEU A 60 -1.27 -6.82 8.91
N GLY A 61 -0.47 -7.81 9.35
CA GLY A 61 -0.59 -8.33 10.71
C GLY A 61 -1.88 -9.09 10.97
N GLY A 62 -2.59 -9.50 9.93
CA GLY A 62 -3.86 -10.20 10.06
C GLY A 62 -5.04 -9.29 10.43
N SER A 63 -4.85 -7.98 10.42
CA SER A 63 -5.86 -7.00 10.80
C SER A 63 -5.91 -5.84 9.80
N THR A 64 -7.10 -5.58 9.27
CA THR A 64 -7.29 -4.43 8.37
C THR A 64 -7.18 -3.10 9.10
N THR A 65 -7.40 -3.09 10.42
CA THR A 65 -7.31 -1.88 11.24
C THR A 65 -5.92 -1.26 11.18
N ILE A 66 -4.88 -2.08 11.27
CA ILE A 66 -3.49 -1.61 11.24
C ILE A 66 -3.20 -0.93 9.90
N GLY A 67 -3.58 -1.57 8.80
CA GLY A 67 -3.36 -1.01 7.46
C GLY A 67 -4.07 0.32 7.25
N VAL A 68 -5.33 0.39 7.65
CA VAL A 68 -6.12 1.63 7.54
C VAL A 68 -5.48 2.75 8.36
N GLU A 69 -5.01 2.44 9.57
CA GLU A 69 -4.43 3.44 10.45
C GLU A 69 -3.08 3.95 9.93
N ILE A 70 -2.25 3.06 9.38
CA ILE A 70 -0.99 3.47 8.74
C ILE A 70 -1.29 4.43 7.58
N CYS A 71 -2.30 4.13 6.78
CA CYS A 71 -2.71 5.00 5.68
C CYS A 71 -3.12 6.38 6.20
N ARG A 72 -3.98 6.41 7.22
CA ARG A 72 -4.47 7.67 7.81
C ARG A 72 -3.31 8.53 8.32
N GLN A 73 -2.42 7.94 9.12
CA GLN A 73 -1.30 8.66 9.69
C GLN A 73 -0.35 9.17 8.61
N THR A 74 -0.07 8.35 7.59
CA THR A 74 0.78 8.75 6.48
C THR A 74 0.21 9.95 5.74
N LYS A 75 -1.08 9.92 5.43
CA LYS A 75 -1.73 11.00 4.69
C LYS A 75 -1.87 12.27 5.53
N GLU A 76 -2.01 12.15 6.85
CA GLU A 76 -2.02 13.30 7.75
C GLU A 76 -0.66 13.98 7.79
N LEU A 77 0.40 13.20 7.89
CA LEU A 77 1.77 13.72 7.96
C LEU A 77 2.29 14.19 6.61
N TYR A 78 1.97 13.47 5.55
CA TYR A 78 2.50 13.71 4.20
C TYR A 78 1.38 13.69 3.16
N PRO A 79 0.54 14.73 3.10
CA PRO A 79 -0.65 14.71 2.23
C PRO A 79 -0.37 14.54 0.74
N ASN A 80 0.82 14.91 0.28
CA ASN A 80 1.18 14.78 -1.14
C ASN A 80 1.78 13.42 -1.49
N LEU A 81 2.16 12.62 -0.49
CA LEU A 81 2.68 11.29 -0.70
C LEU A 81 1.52 10.37 -1.10
N LYS A 82 1.71 9.56 -2.14
CA LYS A 82 0.64 8.68 -2.61
C LYS A 82 0.64 7.37 -1.84
N VAL A 83 -0.56 6.93 -1.43
CA VAL A 83 -0.74 5.64 -0.76
C VAL A 83 -1.69 4.80 -1.61
N LEU A 84 -1.20 3.66 -2.08
CA LEU A 84 -1.99 2.69 -2.82
C LEU A 84 -2.23 1.49 -1.92
N ILE A 85 -3.49 1.20 -1.64
CA ILE A 85 -3.87 0.03 -0.86
C ILE A 85 -3.85 -1.20 -1.75
N PHE A 86 -3.34 -2.28 -1.21
CA PHE A 86 -3.11 -3.52 -1.92
C PHE A 86 -3.78 -4.63 -1.12
N THR A 87 -4.73 -5.35 -1.73
CA THR A 87 -5.53 -6.33 -1.00
C THR A 87 -5.72 -7.61 -1.81
N GLY A 88 -5.79 -8.74 -1.11
CA GLY A 88 -6.03 -10.04 -1.76
C GLY A 88 -7.50 -10.33 -2.03
N GLU A 89 -8.39 -9.56 -1.46
CA GLU A 89 -9.84 -9.81 -1.54
C GLU A 89 -10.61 -8.54 -1.84
N LEU A 90 -11.84 -8.70 -2.37
CA LEU A 90 -12.75 -7.59 -2.55
C LEU A 90 -13.15 -7.02 -1.18
N LEU A 91 -13.26 -5.71 -1.11
CA LEU A 91 -13.64 -5.02 0.13
C LEU A 91 -15.15 -5.02 0.30
N ASN A 92 -15.61 -5.04 1.57
CA ASN A 92 -17.01 -4.77 1.85
C ASN A 92 -17.22 -3.25 1.88
N GLU A 93 -18.48 -2.81 1.95
CA GLU A 93 -18.83 -1.41 1.91
C GLU A 93 -18.15 -0.60 3.02
N LYS A 94 -18.19 -1.13 4.26
CA LYS A 94 -17.61 -0.43 5.40
C LYS A 94 -16.11 -0.22 5.24
N LEU A 95 -15.39 -1.25 4.83
CA LEU A 95 -13.95 -1.19 4.68
C LEU A 95 -13.55 -0.26 3.53
N TRP A 96 -14.31 -0.26 2.46
CA TRP A 96 -14.13 0.67 1.34
C TRP A 96 -14.18 2.12 1.85
N VAL A 97 -15.22 2.43 2.64
CA VAL A 97 -15.39 3.78 3.20
C VAL A 97 -14.23 4.11 4.15
N ASP A 98 -13.85 3.17 5.02
CA ASP A 98 -12.75 3.40 5.96
C ASP A 98 -11.43 3.71 5.24
N VAL A 99 -11.15 2.99 4.17
CA VAL A 99 -9.92 3.20 3.37
C VAL A 99 -9.95 4.55 2.68
N LEU A 100 -11.08 4.92 2.08
CA LEU A 100 -11.20 6.22 1.43
C LEU A 100 -11.12 7.36 2.42
N ASP A 101 -11.77 7.22 3.60
CA ASP A 101 -11.71 8.23 4.65
C ASP A 101 -10.31 8.38 5.22
N ALA A 102 -9.51 7.33 5.18
CA ALA A 102 -8.10 7.38 5.59
C ALA A 102 -7.23 8.13 4.57
N GLY A 103 -7.78 8.45 3.41
CA GLY A 103 -7.09 9.24 2.39
C GLY A 103 -6.34 8.44 1.33
N ALA A 104 -6.60 7.14 1.22
CA ALA A 104 -5.95 6.31 0.20
C ALA A 104 -6.19 6.89 -1.20
N ASP A 105 -5.15 6.87 -2.01
CA ASP A 105 -5.20 7.40 -3.38
C ASP A 105 -5.68 6.36 -4.39
N GLY A 106 -5.65 5.09 -4.02
CA GLY A 106 -6.15 4.02 -4.87
C GLY A 106 -6.17 2.69 -4.14
N ILE A 107 -6.90 1.73 -4.67
CA ILE A 107 -7.03 0.39 -4.13
C ILE A 107 -6.85 -0.61 -5.27
N CYS A 108 -5.97 -1.57 -5.07
CA CYS A 108 -5.62 -2.55 -6.10
C CYS A 108 -5.68 -3.96 -5.52
N LEU A 109 -6.20 -4.90 -6.30
CA LEU A 109 -6.11 -6.31 -5.94
C LEU A 109 -4.68 -6.82 -6.16
N LYS A 110 -4.27 -7.79 -5.37
CA LYS A 110 -2.96 -8.42 -5.54
C LYS A 110 -2.81 -9.11 -6.88
N SER A 111 -3.92 -9.35 -7.59
CA SER A 111 -3.91 -9.84 -8.97
C SER A 111 -3.52 -8.76 -9.98
N GLY A 112 -3.43 -7.50 -9.57
CA GLY A 112 -3.09 -6.38 -10.44
C GLY A 112 -4.26 -5.54 -10.91
N GLU A 113 -5.49 -5.91 -10.53
CA GLU A 113 -6.68 -5.17 -10.94
C GLU A 113 -6.96 -4.00 -10.00
N LEU A 114 -7.20 -2.82 -10.56
CA LEU A 114 -7.67 -1.68 -9.77
C LEU A 114 -9.11 -1.89 -9.37
N LEU A 115 -9.42 -1.62 -8.10
CA LEU A 115 -10.78 -1.75 -7.60
C LEU A 115 -11.56 -0.45 -7.83
N THR A 116 -12.82 -0.61 -8.19
CA THR A 116 -13.77 0.48 -8.33
C THR A 116 -14.94 0.24 -7.38
N ARG A 117 -15.79 1.23 -7.24
CA ARG A 117 -16.98 1.11 -6.40
C ARG A 117 -17.83 -0.12 -6.75
N GLY A 118 -17.88 -0.49 -8.04
CA GLY A 118 -18.65 -1.65 -8.50
C GLY A 118 -18.10 -2.99 -8.03
N ASP A 119 -16.84 -3.03 -7.59
CA ASP A 119 -16.18 -4.26 -7.11
C ASP A 119 -16.39 -4.49 -5.62
N VAL A 120 -17.06 -3.58 -4.93
CA VAL A 120 -17.23 -3.66 -3.47
C VAL A 120 -18.39 -4.57 -3.14
N SER A 121 -18.13 -5.54 -2.24
CA SER A 121 -19.20 -6.42 -1.74
C SER A 121 -19.99 -5.70 -0.65
N SER A 122 -21.30 -5.86 -0.70
CA SER A 122 -22.20 -5.25 0.27
C SER A 122 -22.42 -6.12 1.50
#